data_1719403692cb628eec7c185209e8ed29
#
_entry.id   1719403692cb628eec7c185209e8ed29
#
_cell.length_a   1.000
_cell.length_b   1.000
_cell.length_c   1.000
_cell.angle_alpha   90.00
_cell.angle_beta   90.00
_cell.angle_gamma   90.00
#
_symmetry.space_group_name_H-M   'P 1'
#
loop_
_entity.id
_entity.type
_entity.pdbx_description
1 polymer ?
#
loop_
_entity_poly.entity_id
_entity_poly.type
_entity_poly.pdbx_seq_one_letter_code
_entity_poly.pdbx_strand_id
1 'polypeptide(L)'
;TVMLLHGLSSDATSYMRFTSIERYAESHQLAIIMPNADHSAYANMAYGHRYYDYILEVYHYVHQIFPLSTRREDNFIAGHSMGGYGTMKFALTQSHLFSKAAPMSAVFQAQTLIDLEWTDYHPQAITGEHTNVKGTNLDTYHLVDAAVAREETLPELFIQCGTEDFLYQDNLTFIDYLADKQIPYRFEPSPGAHDYTYWDKSIARALAWFVND
;
A
#
# COMPACT_ATOMS: atom_id res chain seq x y z
N THR A 1 -3.02 -4.59 -14.61
CA THR A 1 -2.74 -3.21 -14.16
C THR A 1 -2.30 -3.20 -12.72
N VAL A 2 -1.32 -2.36 -12.37
CA VAL A 2 -0.85 -2.19 -10.99
C VAL A 2 -1.06 -0.74 -10.56
N MET A 3 -1.79 -0.52 -9.48
CA MET A 3 -1.78 0.73 -8.73
C MET A 3 -0.57 0.71 -7.79
N LEU A 4 0.42 1.60 -8.02
CA LEU A 4 1.69 1.62 -7.28
C LEU A 4 1.81 2.89 -6.44
N LEU A 5 1.82 2.72 -5.12
CA LEU A 5 1.69 3.78 -4.13
C LEU A 5 3.05 4.17 -3.53
N HIS A 6 3.36 5.47 -3.50
CA HIS A 6 4.63 6.00 -2.98
C HIS A 6 4.65 6.14 -1.45
N GLY A 7 5.86 6.22 -0.87
CA GLY A 7 6.08 6.47 0.56
C GLY A 7 5.95 7.94 0.96
N LEU A 8 6.06 8.24 2.26
CA LEU A 8 5.79 9.56 2.84
C LEU A 8 6.67 10.69 2.26
N SER A 9 7.95 10.44 2.03
CA SER A 9 8.91 11.42 1.48
C SER A 9 9.07 11.34 -0.05
N SER A 10 8.15 10.66 -0.71
CA SER A 10 8.18 10.35 -2.13
C SER A 10 7.03 11.02 -2.89
N ASP A 11 7.00 10.82 -4.18
CA ASP A 11 5.96 11.27 -5.09
C ASP A 11 5.68 10.27 -6.20
N ALA A 12 4.73 10.57 -7.09
CA ALA A 12 4.35 9.74 -8.24
C ALA A 12 5.51 9.38 -9.17
N THR A 13 6.63 10.11 -9.15
CA THR A 13 7.78 9.88 -10.04
C THR A 13 8.90 9.06 -9.40
N SER A 14 8.81 8.83 -8.11
CA SER A 14 9.92 8.29 -7.33
C SER A 14 10.32 6.87 -7.78
N TYR A 15 9.37 6.01 -8.10
CA TYR A 15 9.68 4.68 -8.63
C TYR A 15 10.41 4.74 -9.97
N MET A 16 10.05 5.67 -10.87
CA MET A 16 10.76 5.85 -12.15
C MET A 16 12.20 6.35 -11.96
N ARG A 17 12.42 7.22 -10.94
CA ARG A 17 13.74 7.81 -10.68
C ARG A 17 14.70 6.86 -9.97
N PHE A 18 14.19 5.98 -9.12
CA PHE A 18 15.01 5.21 -8.18
C PHE A 18 14.94 3.69 -8.38
N THR A 19 14.13 3.21 -9.33
CA THR A 19 13.98 1.79 -9.65
C THR A 19 13.99 1.55 -11.15
N SER A 20 13.97 0.30 -11.55
CA SER A 20 13.79 -0.09 -12.97
C SER A 20 12.33 -0.44 -13.28
N ILE A 21 11.37 0.25 -12.67
CA ILE A 21 9.94 -0.08 -12.75
C ILE A 21 9.42 -0.20 -14.18
N GLU A 22 9.82 0.69 -15.10
CA GLU A 22 9.37 0.67 -16.48
C GLU A 22 9.81 -0.62 -17.18
N ARG A 23 11.07 -1.03 -17.01
CA ARG A 23 11.61 -2.26 -17.58
C ARG A 23 10.94 -3.50 -16.99
N TYR A 24 10.66 -3.50 -15.67
CA TYR A 24 9.96 -4.61 -15.04
C TYR A 24 8.51 -4.71 -15.53
N ALA A 25 7.82 -3.58 -15.65
CA ALA A 25 6.46 -3.51 -16.16
C ALA A 25 6.36 -4.01 -17.59
N GLU A 26 7.29 -3.57 -18.47
CA GLU A 26 7.38 -4.02 -19.86
C GLU A 26 7.58 -5.54 -19.95
N SER A 27 8.51 -6.10 -19.15
CA SER A 27 8.80 -7.53 -19.17
C SER A 27 7.62 -8.41 -18.75
N HIS A 28 6.69 -7.87 -17.97
CA HIS A 28 5.47 -8.54 -17.51
C HIS A 28 4.19 -8.07 -18.21
N GLN A 29 4.31 -7.17 -19.21
CA GLN A 29 3.16 -6.59 -19.93
C GLN A 29 2.13 -5.93 -18.99
N LEU A 30 2.62 -5.22 -17.96
CA LEU A 30 1.80 -4.54 -16.96
C LEU A 30 1.74 -3.04 -17.22
N ALA A 31 0.56 -2.47 -17.10
CA ALA A 31 0.38 -1.02 -16.95
C ALA A 31 0.56 -0.63 -15.49
N ILE A 32 1.33 0.43 -15.21
CA ILE A 32 1.57 0.93 -13.86
C ILE A 32 0.93 2.31 -13.71
N ILE A 33 0.07 2.45 -12.70
CA ILE A 33 -0.57 3.72 -12.32
C ILE A 33 0.09 4.20 -11.04
N MET A 34 0.75 5.35 -11.09
CA MET A 34 1.47 5.95 -9.96
C MET A 34 0.84 7.30 -9.60
N PRO A 35 -0.18 7.33 -8.73
CA PRO A 35 -0.79 8.58 -8.31
C PRO A 35 0.08 9.31 -7.29
N ASN A 36 -0.06 10.64 -7.21
CA ASN A 36 0.53 11.42 -6.12
C ASN A 36 -0.47 11.52 -4.96
N ALA A 37 -0.02 11.27 -3.75
CA ALA A 37 -0.84 11.33 -2.53
C ALA A 37 -0.25 12.22 -1.45
N ASP A 38 0.79 12.99 -1.75
CA ASP A 38 1.51 13.84 -0.81
C ASP A 38 1.77 13.13 0.54
N HIS A 39 1.65 13.84 1.65
CA HIS A 39 1.82 13.34 3.02
C HIS A 39 0.47 12.97 3.67
N SER A 40 -0.46 12.38 2.92
CA SER A 40 -1.87 12.22 3.33
C SER A 40 -2.20 10.93 4.07
N ALA A 41 -1.25 10.00 4.21
CA ALA A 41 -1.55 8.62 4.63
C ALA A 41 -2.70 8.00 3.79
N TYR A 42 -2.80 8.37 2.51
CA TYR A 42 -3.89 7.90 1.64
C TYR A 42 -5.28 8.04 2.29
N ALA A 43 -5.49 9.14 3.01
CA ALA A 43 -6.72 9.43 3.74
C ALA A 43 -7.51 10.58 3.10
N ASN A 44 -8.79 10.64 3.36
CA ASN A 44 -9.53 11.89 3.24
C ASN A 44 -9.19 12.73 4.47
N MET A 45 -8.36 13.74 4.28
CA MET A 45 -7.80 14.53 5.38
C MET A 45 -8.88 15.38 6.06
N ALA A 46 -8.76 15.57 7.37
CA ALA A 46 -9.64 16.46 8.12
C ALA A 46 -9.47 17.92 7.71
N TYR A 47 -8.20 18.34 7.49
CA TYR A 47 -7.82 19.69 7.05
C TYR A 47 -6.93 19.58 5.82
N GLY A 48 -7.52 19.24 4.65
CA GLY A 48 -6.76 19.05 3.42
C GLY A 48 -7.59 18.42 2.31
N HIS A 49 -6.90 17.73 1.41
CA HIS A 49 -7.54 17.09 0.27
C HIS A 49 -8.08 15.70 0.62
N ARG A 50 -9.02 15.23 -0.18
CA ARG A 50 -9.65 13.91 -0.05
C ARG A 50 -8.85 12.88 -0.85
N TYR A 51 -7.64 12.52 -0.40
CA TYR A 51 -6.74 11.66 -1.17
C TYR A 51 -7.25 10.23 -1.33
N TYR A 52 -7.97 9.68 -0.36
CA TYR A 52 -8.56 8.36 -0.52
C TYR A 52 -9.54 8.32 -1.71
N ASP A 53 -10.44 9.29 -1.79
CA ASP A 53 -11.40 9.40 -2.91
C ASP A 53 -10.68 9.70 -4.22
N TYR A 54 -9.69 10.60 -4.20
CA TYR A 54 -8.89 10.95 -5.37
C TYR A 54 -8.17 9.74 -5.97
N ILE A 55 -7.57 8.87 -5.16
CA ILE A 55 -6.91 7.64 -5.64
C ILE A 55 -7.92 6.73 -6.35
N LEU A 56 -9.13 6.60 -5.82
CA LEU A 56 -10.21 5.84 -6.47
C LEU A 56 -10.68 6.51 -7.77
N GLU A 57 -10.79 7.84 -7.79
CA GLU A 57 -11.09 8.58 -9.03
C GLU A 57 -10.01 8.33 -10.09
N VAL A 58 -8.74 8.40 -9.74
CA VAL A 58 -7.62 8.10 -10.65
C VAL A 58 -7.73 6.68 -11.18
N TYR A 59 -7.98 5.69 -10.32
CA TYR A 59 -8.19 4.30 -10.73
C TYR A 59 -9.29 4.20 -11.79
N HIS A 60 -10.48 4.70 -11.49
CA HIS A 60 -11.62 4.60 -12.40
C HIS A 60 -11.42 5.42 -13.68
N TYR A 61 -10.86 6.62 -13.59
CA TYR A 61 -10.60 7.49 -14.75
C TYR A 61 -9.61 6.84 -15.73
N VAL A 62 -8.52 6.28 -15.23
CA VAL A 62 -7.51 5.61 -16.06
C VAL A 62 -8.10 4.41 -16.79
N HIS A 63 -8.96 3.63 -16.13
CA HIS A 63 -9.66 2.51 -16.75
C HIS A 63 -10.73 2.92 -17.79
N GLN A 64 -11.20 4.18 -17.75
CA GLN A 64 -12.12 4.71 -18.76
C GLN A 64 -11.40 5.19 -20.03
N ILE A 65 -10.19 5.76 -19.87
CA ILE A 65 -9.47 6.40 -20.99
C ILE A 65 -8.43 5.50 -21.65
N PHE A 66 -7.96 4.47 -20.98
CA PHE A 66 -7.00 3.50 -21.53
C PHE A 66 -7.66 2.11 -21.67
N PRO A 67 -7.23 1.29 -22.63
CA PRO A 67 -7.77 -0.06 -22.85
C PRO A 67 -7.28 -1.06 -21.79
N LEU A 68 -7.54 -0.76 -20.53
CA LEU A 68 -7.15 -1.60 -19.38
C LEU A 68 -8.29 -2.55 -19.02
N SER A 69 -7.95 -3.72 -18.52
CA SER A 69 -8.95 -4.68 -18.02
C SER A 69 -9.56 -4.19 -16.70
N THR A 70 -10.88 -4.24 -16.62
CA THR A 70 -11.62 -3.93 -15.39
C THR A 70 -11.90 -5.17 -14.54
N ARG A 71 -11.47 -6.35 -14.98
CA ARG A 71 -11.63 -7.59 -14.21
C ARG A 71 -10.72 -7.54 -12.97
N ARG A 72 -11.24 -7.98 -11.84
CA ARG A 72 -10.49 -8.01 -10.57
C ARG A 72 -9.16 -8.78 -10.70
N GLU A 73 -9.18 -9.89 -11.43
CA GLU A 73 -8.04 -10.80 -11.63
C GLU A 73 -6.85 -10.12 -12.32
N ASP A 74 -7.10 -9.07 -13.10
CA ASP A 74 -6.10 -8.34 -13.88
C ASP A 74 -5.62 -7.06 -13.18
N ASN A 75 -6.11 -6.79 -11.96
CA ASN A 75 -5.84 -5.56 -11.22
C ASN A 75 -5.18 -5.86 -9.87
N PHE A 76 -4.06 -5.20 -9.63
CA PHE A 76 -3.18 -5.40 -8.48
C PHE A 76 -2.85 -4.07 -7.82
N ILE A 77 -2.43 -4.13 -6.55
CA ILE A 77 -1.99 -2.94 -5.82
C ILE A 77 -0.70 -3.23 -5.06
N ALA A 78 0.24 -2.27 -5.08
CA ALA A 78 1.51 -2.35 -4.36
C ALA A 78 1.94 -0.97 -3.85
N GLY A 79 2.86 -0.95 -2.91
CA GLY A 79 3.45 0.30 -2.42
C GLY A 79 4.42 0.05 -1.28
N HIS A 80 5.28 1.05 -1.01
CA HIS A 80 6.25 0.97 0.08
C HIS A 80 5.96 1.96 1.19
N SER A 81 6.37 1.64 2.42
CA SER A 81 6.27 2.55 3.57
C SER A 81 4.83 3.03 3.80
N MET A 82 4.57 4.33 3.77
CA MET A 82 3.22 4.91 3.74
C MET A 82 2.38 4.35 2.57
N GLY A 83 2.97 4.09 1.41
CA GLY A 83 2.30 3.44 0.28
C GLY A 83 1.98 1.97 0.55
N GLY A 84 2.79 1.28 1.36
CA GLY A 84 2.48 -0.06 1.86
C GLY A 84 1.27 -0.07 2.80
N TYR A 85 1.17 0.93 3.69
CA TYR A 85 -0.04 1.19 4.46
C TYR A 85 -1.25 1.45 3.55
N GLY A 86 -1.10 2.34 2.56
CA GLY A 86 -2.14 2.61 1.56
C GLY A 86 -2.56 1.36 0.80
N THR A 87 -1.61 0.52 0.41
CA THR A 87 -1.86 -0.78 -0.24
C THR A 87 -2.80 -1.65 0.59
N MET A 88 -2.51 -1.84 1.88
CA MET A 88 -3.39 -2.61 2.76
C MET A 88 -4.74 -1.94 2.96
N LYS A 89 -4.77 -0.62 3.15
CA LYS A 89 -6.02 0.12 3.31
C LYS A 89 -6.96 -0.08 2.12
N PHE A 90 -6.47 0.08 0.88
CA PHE A 90 -7.28 -0.17 -0.30
C PHE A 90 -7.61 -1.66 -0.49
N ALA A 91 -6.69 -2.57 -0.23
CA ALA A 91 -6.94 -4.01 -0.27
C ALA A 91 -8.09 -4.45 0.66
N LEU A 92 -8.18 -3.84 1.85
CA LEU A 92 -9.19 -4.15 2.86
C LEU A 92 -10.53 -3.41 2.67
N THR A 93 -10.52 -2.24 2.03
CA THR A 93 -11.71 -1.40 1.85
C THR A 93 -12.28 -1.43 0.44
N GLN A 94 -11.51 -1.88 -0.54
CA GLN A 94 -11.85 -1.99 -1.96
C GLN A 94 -11.44 -3.38 -2.51
N SER A 95 -11.67 -4.42 -1.73
CA SER A 95 -11.27 -5.81 -2.03
C SER A 95 -11.79 -6.31 -3.39
N HIS A 96 -12.91 -5.74 -3.86
CA HIS A 96 -13.52 -6.06 -5.15
C HIS A 96 -12.74 -5.51 -6.36
N LEU A 97 -11.83 -4.55 -6.16
CA LEU A 97 -11.04 -3.97 -7.26
C LEU A 97 -9.75 -4.75 -7.53
N PHE A 98 -9.17 -5.40 -6.52
CA PHE A 98 -7.84 -5.99 -6.61
C PHE A 98 -7.85 -7.48 -6.27
N SER A 99 -7.13 -8.28 -7.05
CA SER A 99 -6.96 -9.71 -6.78
C SER A 99 -5.75 -10.02 -5.92
N LYS A 100 -4.69 -9.20 -6.04
CA LYS A 100 -3.43 -9.37 -5.31
C LYS A 100 -2.93 -8.02 -4.78
N ALA A 101 -2.32 -8.03 -3.59
CA ALA A 101 -1.77 -6.83 -2.93
C ALA A 101 -0.36 -7.11 -2.39
N ALA A 102 0.59 -6.22 -2.68
CA ALA A 102 1.98 -6.37 -2.29
C ALA A 102 2.49 -5.15 -1.49
N PRO A 103 2.20 -5.06 -0.19
CA PRO A 103 2.79 -4.05 0.68
C PRO A 103 4.28 -4.36 0.94
N MET A 104 5.14 -3.35 0.81
CA MET A 104 6.59 -3.43 1.01
C MET A 104 7.02 -2.51 2.13
N SER A 105 7.78 -3.00 3.13
CA SER A 105 8.21 -2.18 4.27
C SER A 105 7.07 -1.31 4.82
N ALA A 106 5.89 -1.88 4.98
CA ALA A 106 4.68 -1.13 5.25
C ALA A 106 4.59 -0.64 6.69
N VAL A 107 3.97 0.52 6.89
CA VAL A 107 3.58 1.01 8.22
C VAL A 107 2.21 0.41 8.53
N PHE A 108 2.16 -0.74 9.21
CA PHE A 108 0.88 -1.35 9.58
C PHE A 108 0.28 -0.73 10.83
N GLN A 109 1.12 -0.28 11.76
CA GLN A 109 0.66 0.45 12.93
C GLN A 109 0.51 1.94 12.58
N ALA A 110 -0.68 2.31 12.08
CA ALA A 110 -0.97 3.65 11.55
C ALA A 110 -0.67 4.79 12.56
N GLN A 111 -0.71 4.51 13.87
CA GLN A 111 -0.32 5.47 14.90
C GLN A 111 1.13 5.97 14.71
N THR A 112 2.03 5.14 14.17
CA THR A 112 3.40 5.53 13.83
C THR A 112 3.46 6.72 12.86
N LEU A 113 2.55 6.78 11.88
CA LEU A 113 2.44 7.93 10.98
C LEU A 113 1.93 9.19 11.69
N ILE A 114 1.09 9.03 12.71
CA ILE A 114 0.49 10.15 13.43
C ILE A 114 1.43 10.70 14.51
N ASP A 115 2.27 9.85 15.08
CA ASP A 115 3.25 10.23 16.11
C ASP A 115 4.59 10.70 15.51
N LEU A 116 4.72 10.65 14.17
CA LEU A 116 5.95 11.06 13.49
C LEU A 116 6.14 12.59 13.57
N GLU A 117 7.25 12.99 14.14
CA GLU A 117 7.69 14.39 14.17
C GLU A 117 8.65 14.66 13.00
N TRP A 118 8.18 15.43 12.03
CA TRP A 118 8.97 15.82 10.86
C TRP A 118 8.61 17.24 10.43
N THR A 119 9.60 18.04 10.03
CA THR A 119 9.46 19.49 9.83
C THR A 119 8.32 19.89 8.90
N ASP A 120 8.10 19.14 7.81
CA ASP A 120 7.10 19.45 6.79
C ASP A 120 5.91 18.47 6.82
N TYR A 121 5.75 17.72 7.92
CA TYR A 121 4.69 16.77 8.10
C TYR A 121 3.75 17.16 9.23
N HIS A 122 2.48 17.27 8.93
CA HIS A 122 1.47 17.74 9.86
C HIS A 122 0.35 16.69 10.03
N PRO A 123 0.54 15.68 10.88
CA PRO A 123 -0.45 14.59 11.06
C PRO A 123 -1.83 15.09 11.47
N GLN A 124 -1.94 16.24 12.16
CA GLN A 124 -3.23 16.88 12.50
C GLN A 124 -4.03 17.26 11.25
N ALA A 125 -3.37 17.52 10.11
CA ALA A 125 -4.09 17.74 8.86
C ALA A 125 -4.84 16.49 8.40
N ILE A 126 -4.34 15.30 8.75
CA ILE A 126 -4.98 14.02 8.42
C ILE A 126 -6.10 13.72 9.42
N THR A 127 -5.82 13.80 10.72
CA THR A 127 -6.69 13.32 11.79
C THR A 127 -7.61 14.39 12.42
N GLY A 128 -7.39 15.66 12.12
CA GLY A 128 -8.04 16.76 12.85
C GLY A 128 -7.53 16.82 14.29
N GLU A 129 -8.48 16.98 15.21
CA GLU A 129 -8.19 17.02 16.65
C GLU A 129 -7.93 15.64 17.27
N HIS A 130 -8.04 14.56 16.48
CA HIS A 130 -7.85 13.20 16.98
C HIS A 130 -6.36 12.84 16.99
N THR A 131 -5.84 12.48 18.16
CA THR A 131 -4.44 12.02 18.33
C THR A 131 -4.30 10.51 18.36
N ASN A 132 -5.41 9.77 18.42
CA ASN A 132 -5.44 8.32 18.44
C ASN A 132 -6.30 7.80 17.28
N VAL A 133 -5.71 6.97 16.44
CA VAL A 133 -6.39 6.41 15.26
C VAL A 133 -6.98 5.02 15.49
N LYS A 134 -6.81 4.45 16.68
CA LYS A 134 -7.32 3.10 17.00
C LYS A 134 -8.83 2.99 16.80
N GLY A 135 -9.25 1.99 16.06
CA GLY A 135 -10.67 1.74 15.76
C GLY A 135 -11.28 2.70 14.73
N THR A 136 -10.47 3.53 14.08
CA THR A 136 -10.92 4.41 12.99
C THR A 136 -10.63 3.79 11.61
N ASN A 137 -11.04 4.47 10.55
CA ASN A 137 -10.72 4.08 9.17
C ASN A 137 -9.23 4.28 8.79
N LEU A 138 -8.42 4.76 9.71
CA LEU A 138 -6.96 4.83 9.57
C LEU A 138 -6.27 3.61 10.22
N ASP A 139 -6.92 2.91 11.12
CA ASP A 139 -6.36 1.77 11.84
C ASP A 139 -6.42 0.50 10.97
N THR A 140 -5.26 0.04 10.52
CA THR A 140 -5.14 -1.15 9.66
C THR A 140 -5.70 -2.41 10.33
N TYR A 141 -5.50 -2.57 11.63
CA TYR A 141 -6.02 -3.71 12.39
C TYR A 141 -7.56 -3.68 12.46
N HIS A 142 -8.12 -2.50 12.67
CA HIS A 142 -9.58 -2.32 12.63
C HIS A 142 -10.14 -2.62 11.22
N LEU A 143 -9.44 -2.20 10.16
CA LEU A 143 -9.85 -2.50 8.78
C LEU A 143 -9.82 -4.00 8.49
N VAL A 144 -8.84 -4.73 9.02
CA VAL A 144 -8.81 -6.20 8.94
C VAL A 144 -10.03 -6.80 9.62
N ASP A 145 -10.31 -6.42 10.87
CA ASP A 145 -11.47 -6.92 11.61
C ASP A 145 -12.79 -6.62 10.88
N ALA A 146 -12.90 -5.43 10.33
CA ALA A 146 -14.09 -5.03 9.58
C ALA A 146 -14.26 -5.83 8.28
N ALA A 147 -13.17 -6.12 7.56
CA ALA A 147 -13.21 -6.93 6.34
C ALA A 147 -13.59 -8.40 6.63
N VAL A 148 -13.03 -8.98 7.69
CA VAL A 148 -13.40 -10.32 8.18
C VAL A 148 -14.88 -10.37 8.57
N ALA A 149 -15.35 -9.37 9.31
CA ALA A 149 -16.77 -9.31 9.75
C ALA A 149 -17.77 -9.18 8.58
N ARG A 150 -17.32 -8.61 7.45
CA ARG A 150 -18.13 -8.53 6.21
C ARG A 150 -18.02 -9.77 5.31
N GLU A 151 -17.21 -10.77 5.70
CA GLU A 151 -16.94 -11.99 4.92
C GLU A 151 -16.44 -11.67 3.49
N GLU A 152 -15.65 -10.61 3.34
CA GLU A 152 -15.14 -10.20 2.04
C GLU A 152 -14.07 -11.14 1.51
N THR A 153 -14.07 -11.37 0.20
CA THR A 153 -12.96 -12.05 -0.48
C THR A 153 -11.80 -11.06 -0.61
N LEU A 154 -10.82 -11.17 0.28
CA LEU A 154 -9.64 -10.32 0.27
C LEU A 154 -8.72 -10.63 -0.93
N PRO A 155 -7.91 -9.67 -1.38
CA PRO A 155 -6.79 -9.95 -2.27
C PRO A 155 -5.80 -10.94 -1.63
N GLU A 156 -5.10 -11.71 -2.44
CA GLU A 156 -3.92 -12.43 -1.99
C GLU A 156 -2.85 -11.43 -1.53
N LEU A 157 -2.18 -11.75 -0.43
CA LEU A 157 -1.22 -10.84 0.21
C LEU A 157 0.23 -11.34 0.02
N PHE A 158 1.09 -10.49 -0.53
CA PHE A 158 2.53 -10.70 -0.59
C PHE A 158 3.26 -9.59 0.15
N ILE A 159 3.57 -9.81 1.41
CA ILE A 159 4.20 -8.84 2.31
C ILE A 159 5.71 -9.02 2.23
N GLN A 160 6.45 -7.93 2.06
CA GLN A 160 7.91 -7.92 1.97
C GLN A 160 8.46 -6.85 2.91
N CYS A 161 9.52 -7.16 3.65
CA CYS A 161 10.23 -6.19 4.50
C CYS A 161 11.71 -6.54 4.62
N GLY A 162 12.56 -5.52 4.58
CA GLY A 162 13.99 -5.68 4.82
C GLY A 162 14.28 -6.03 6.27
N THR A 163 15.25 -6.94 6.52
CA THR A 163 15.59 -7.37 7.88
C THR A 163 16.27 -6.28 8.70
N GLU A 164 16.87 -5.27 8.03
CA GLU A 164 17.49 -4.10 8.64
C GLU A 164 16.56 -2.86 8.62
N ASP A 165 15.30 -3.04 8.16
CA ASP A 165 14.30 -1.98 8.11
C ASP A 165 13.76 -1.68 9.53
N PHE A 166 13.67 -0.41 9.91
CA PHE A 166 13.12 -0.02 11.20
C PHE A 166 11.64 -0.40 11.40
N LEU A 167 10.91 -0.69 10.31
CA LEU A 167 9.55 -1.21 10.34
C LEU A 167 9.46 -2.75 10.35
N TYR A 168 10.61 -3.44 10.40
CA TYR A 168 10.61 -4.90 10.34
C TYR A 168 9.77 -5.52 11.47
N GLN A 169 9.90 -5.01 12.70
CA GLN A 169 9.13 -5.52 13.83
C GLN A 169 7.63 -5.20 13.72
N ASP A 170 7.25 -4.05 13.15
CA ASP A 170 5.85 -3.72 12.85
C ASP A 170 5.27 -4.72 11.85
N ASN A 171 6.04 -5.06 10.80
CA ASN A 171 5.63 -6.07 9.82
C ASN A 171 5.46 -7.45 10.43
N LEU A 172 6.38 -7.90 11.31
CA LEU A 172 6.23 -9.17 12.03
C LEU A 172 4.97 -9.19 12.90
N THR A 173 4.72 -8.14 13.65
CA THR A 173 3.52 -8.03 14.50
C THR A 173 2.24 -8.12 13.67
N PHE A 174 2.23 -7.52 12.50
CA PHE A 174 1.05 -7.54 11.63
C PHE A 174 0.81 -8.92 10.99
N ILE A 175 1.86 -9.62 10.55
CA ILE A 175 1.68 -10.97 9.99
C ILE A 175 1.22 -11.97 11.06
N ASP A 176 1.67 -11.83 12.31
CA ASP A 176 1.16 -12.62 13.43
C ASP A 176 -0.35 -12.37 13.63
N TYR A 177 -0.77 -11.10 13.53
CA TYR A 177 -2.18 -10.73 13.61
C TYR A 177 -3.02 -11.32 12.47
N LEU A 178 -2.50 -11.31 11.23
CA LEU A 178 -3.16 -11.96 10.09
C LEU A 178 -3.30 -13.47 10.30
N ALA A 179 -2.26 -14.11 10.86
CA ALA A 179 -2.29 -15.54 11.21
C ALA A 179 -3.37 -15.86 12.26
N ASP A 180 -3.48 -15.04 13.30
CA ASP A 180 -4.53 -15.16 14.33
C ASP A 180 -5.95 -15.02 13.76
N LYS A 181 -6.10 -14.21 12.72
CA LYS A 181 -7.36 -14.03 11.97
C LYS A 181 -7.58 -15.07 10.86
N GLN A 182 -6.63 -16.01 10.70
CA GLN A 182 -6.66 -17.03 9.65
C GLN A 182 -6.72 -16.44 8.22
N ILE A 183 -6.15 -15.23 8.02
CA ILE A 183 -6.01 -14.59 6.71
C ILE A 183 -4.72 -15.11 6.06
N PRO A 184 -4.79 -15.75 4.88
CA PRO A 184 -3.61 -16.24 4.20
C PRO A 184 -2.73 -15.08 3.71
N TYR A 185 -1.42 -15.24 3.86
CA TYR A 185 -0.42 -14.32 3.34
C TYR A 185 0.86 -15.06 2.94
N ARG A 186 1.60 -14.47 2.02
CA ARG A 186 3.02 -14.79 1.79
C ARG A 186 3.86 -13.70 2.45
N PHE A 187 4.81 -14.06 3.28
CA PHE A 187 5.80 -13.12 3.82
C PHE A 187 7.20 -13.49 3.35
N GLU A 188 7.93 -12.51 2.82
CA GLU A 188 9.28 -12.71 2.30
C GLU A 188 10.22 -11.63 2.86
N PRO A 189 10.86 -11.88 4.02
CA PRO A 189 11.93 -11.04 4.52
C PRO A 189 13.20 -11.28 3.71
N SER A 190 13.99 -10.25 3.51
CA SER A 190 15.32 -10.38 2.91
C SER A 190 16.24 -9.25 3.39
N PRO A 191 17.59 -9.41 3.31
CA PRO A 191 18.51 -8.36 3.71
C PRO A 191 18.25 -7.04 2.97
N GLY A 192 18.19 -5.95 3.73
CA GLY A 192 17.98 -4.60 3.22
C GLY A 192 17.31 -3.68 4.25
N ALA A 193 17.48 -2.38 4.07
CA ALA A 193 16.97 -1.33 4.91
C ALA A 193 15.75 -0.63 4.28
N HIS A 194 15.29 0.46 4.90
CA HIS A 194 14.15 1.26 4.44
C HIS A 194 14.55 2.21 3.31
N ASP A 195 14.93 1.66 2.16
CA ASP A 195 15.44 2.44 1.03
C ASP A 195 15.08 1.84 -0.35
N TYR A 196 15.34 2.61 -1.41
CA TYR A 196 15.08 2.18 -2.78
C TYR A 196 15.98 1.05 -3.28
N THR A 197 17.12 0.78 -2.63
CA THR A 197 17.96 -0.40 -2.94
C THR A 197 17.21 -1.70 -2.62
N TYR A 198 16.44 -1.68 -1.54
CA TYR A 198 15.55 -2.77 -1.16
C TYR A 198 14.27 -2.78 -2.03
N TRP A 199 13.61 -1.63 -2.18
CA TRP A 199 12.31 -1.56 -2.86
C TRP A 199 12.39 -1.82 -4.36
N ASP A 200 13.51 -1.52 -5.04
CA ASP A 200 13.71 -1.92 -6.45
C ASP A 200 13.62 -3.44 -6.63
N LYS A 201 14.27 -4.19 -5.75
CA LYS A 201 14.21 -5.67 -5.76
C LYS A 201 12.83 -6.19 -5.37
N SER A 202 12.20 -5.53 -4.41
CA SER A 202 10.89 -5.95 -3.88
C SER A 202 9.78 -5.74 -4.89
N ILE A 203 9.77 -4.60 -5.59
CA ILE A 203 8.78 -4.36 -6.63
C ILE A 203 8.97 -5.29 -7.83
N ALA A 204 10.22 -5.61 -8.21
CA ALA A 204 10.48 -6.59 -9.27
C ALA A 204 9.88 -7.97 -8.93
N ARG A 205 10.03 -8.43 -7.66
CA ARG A 205 9.42 -9.68 -7.19
C ARG A 205 7.90 -9.61 -7.15
N ALA A 206 7.34 -8.47 -6.71
CA ALA A 206 5.90 -8.27 -6.66
C ALA A 206 5.28 -8.32 -8.07
N LEU A 207 5.87 -7.63 -9.06
CA LEU A 207 5.37 -7.65 -10.44
C LEU A 207 5.42 -9.06 -11.04
N ALA A 208 6.51 -9.80 -10.82
CA ALA A 208 6.60 -11.20 -11.24
C ALA A 208 5.53 -12.08 -10.59
N TRP A 209 5.26 -11.89 -9.28
CA TRP A 209 4.23 -12.65 -8.58
C TRP A 209 2.82 -12.30 -9.03
N PHE A 210 2.54 -11.05 -9.40
CA PHE A 210 1.21 -10.65 -9.87
C PHE A 210 0.75 -11.43 -11.11
N VAL A 211 1.67 -11.73 -12.02
CA VAL A 211 1.35 -12.38 -13.31
C VAL A 211 1.59 -13.89 -13.31
N ASN A 212 2.23 -14.42 -12.26
CA ASN A 212 2.39 -15.87 -12.11
C ASN A 212 1.34 -16.39 -11.13
N ASP A 213 0.75 -17.54 -11.47
CA ASP A 213 -0.22 -18.27 -10.63
C ASP A 213 0.43 -18.87 -9.38
#